data_c35be44941546bdfe7c9efcd9dda075e
#
_entry.id   c35be44941546bdfe7c9efcd9dda075e
#
_cell.length_a   1.000
_cell.length_b   1.000
_cell.length_c   1.000
_cell.angle_alpha   90.00
_cell.angle_beta   90.00
_cell.angle_gamma   90.00
#
_symmetry.space_group_name_H-M   'P 1'
#
loop_
_entity.id
_entity.type
_entity.pdbx_description
1 polymer ?
#
loop_
_entity_poly.entity_id
_entity_poly.type
_entity_poly.pdbx_seq_one_letter_code
_entity_poly.pdbx_strand_id
1 'polypeptide(L)'
;MDRTSENATFGTRTGGVVSIHVAPDTGGDPEPRDSVEAVAGRGLEGDRYYRGEGIYNERDDLDPSDVTLIEVEALEAAAEDYGVEFDPGSHRRNVTTRGVALNHLVGERFRVGGAVVEGTGLCEPCGYMESLAGQADGAAALEHRGGLDARIVDSGTIGVGDDVVW
;
A
#
# COMPACT_ATOMS: atom_id res chain seq x y z
N MET A 1 1.84 31.35 -1.07
CA MET A 1 2.02 30.68 -1.02
C MET A 1 1.67 29.83 -1.59
N ASP A 2 1.50 29.35 -2.17
CA ASP A 2 1.11 28.43 -2.70
C ASP A 2 1.05 27.28 -2.03
N ARG A 3 1.33 27.11 -0.87
CA ARG A 3 1.19 26.09 -0.18
C ARG A 3 -0.16 25.81 0.11
N THR A 4 -0.98 26.75 0.27
CA THR A 4 -2.37 26.56 0.43
C THR A 4 -2.90 25.72 -0.68
N SER A 5 -2.35 25.88 -1.85
CA SER A 5 -2.76 25.07 -2.95
C SER A 5 -2.47 23.64 -2.70
N GLU A 6 -1.36 23.35 -2.07
CA GLU A 6 -1.05 22.01 -1.76
C GLU A 6 -2.03 21.42 -0.83
N ASN A 7 -2.43 22.14 0.18
CA ASN A 7 -3.39 21.66 1.12
C ASN A 7 -4.71 21.37 0.44
N ALA A 8 -5.11 22.24 -0.46
CA ALA A 8 -6.36 22.02 -1.16
C ALA A 8 -6.30 20.76 -1.99
N THR A 9 -5.11 20.43 -2.50
CA THR A 9 -4.95 19.25 -3.32
C THR A 9 -5.24 17.98 -2.55
N PHE A 10 -4.88 17.98 -1.27
CA PHE A 10 -5.02 16.76 -0.48
C PHE A 10 -6.30 16.71 0.35
N GLY A 11 -7.09 17.77 0.34
CA GLY A 11 -8.33 17.76 1.09
C GLY A 11 -8.13 17.77 2.59
N THR A 12 -9.15 17.35 3.33
CA THR A 12 -9.14 17.47 4.78
C THR A 12 -9.43 16.17 5.52
N ARG A 13 -9.54 15.05 4.81
CA ARG A 13 -9.82 13.79 5.49
C ARG A 13 -8.52 13.19 5.97
N THR A 14 -8.55 12.58 7.14
CA THR A 14 -7.36 12.06 7.77
C THR A 14 -7.60 10.65 8.30
N GLY A 15 -6.70 9.77 8.00
CA GLY A 15 -6.63 8.45 8.60
C GLY A 15 -5.21 8.22 9.08
N GLY A 16 -4.82 6.97 9.30
CA GLY A 16 -3.50 6.70 9.83
C GLY A 16 -2.86 5.44 9.29
N VAL A 17 -1.56 5.35 9.49
CA VAL A 17 -0.75 4.19 9.14
C VAL A 17 -0.71 3.27 10.36
N VAL A 18 -1.20 2.05 10.20
CA VAL A 18 -1.27 1.07 11.28
C VAL A 18 -0.03 0.20 11.32
N SER A 19 0.43 -0.24 10.16
CA SER A 19 1.62 -1.09 10.08
C SER A 19 2.26 -0.98 8.71
N ILE A 20 3.53 -1.36 8.64
CA ILE A 20 4.32 -1.31 7.42
C ILE A 20 5.05 -2.64 7.30
N HIS A 21 5.00 -3.24 6.11
CA HIS A 21 5.73 -4.47 5.83
C HIS A 21 6.43 -4.38 4.49
N VAL A 22 7.64 -4.88 4.43
CA VAL A 22 8.37 -5.00 3.17
C VAL A 22 8.73 -6.47 3.00
N ALA A 23 8.86 -6.89 1.75
CA ALA A 23 9.29 -8.25 1.44
C ALA A 23 10.51 -8.13 0.54
N PRO A 24 11.71 -8.36 1.07
CA PRO A 24 12.93 -8.18 0.27
C PRO A 24 13.00 -9.09 -0.94
N ASP A 25 12.43 -10.28 -0.84
CA ASP A 25 12.46 -11.26 -1.92
C ASP A 25 11.06 -11.59 -2.40
N THR A 26 10.93 -11.81 -3.70
CA THR A 26 9.65 -12.25 -4.26
C THR A 26 9.28 -13.58 -3.63
N GLY A 27 8.08 -13.65 -3.06
CA GLY A 27 7.62 -14.85 -2.40
C GLY A 27 8.22 -15.09 -1.03
N GLY A 28 9.13 -14.19 -0.58
CA GLY A 28 9.73 -14.32 0.73
C GLY A 28 8.82 -13.80 1.83
N ASP A 29 9.25 -13.97 3.07
CA ASP A 29 8.46 -13.55 4.21
C ASP A 29 8.45 -12.03 4.32
N PRO A 30 7.30 -11.43 4.60
CA PRO A 30 7.25 -9.99 4.83
C PRO A 30 7.89 -9.65 6.16
N GLU A 31 8.54 -8.50 6.21
CA GLU A 31 9.23 -8.03 7.42
C GLU A 31 8.58 -6.74 7.88
N PRO A 32 8.28 -6.62 9.18
CA PRO A 32 7.69 -5.38 9.68
C PRO A 32 8.74 -4.28 9.76
N ARG A 33 8.28 -3.05 9.60
CA ARG A 33 9.13 -1.87 9.75
C ARG A 33 8.40 -0.83 10.58
N ASP A 34 9.13 -0.11 11.41
CA ASP A 34 8.54 1.03 12.12
C ASP A 34 8.46 2.22 11.19
N SER A 35 9.38 2.32 10.26
CA SER A 35 9.36 3.36 9.25
C SER A 35 10.11 2.87 8.02
N VAL A 36 9.86 3.53 6.90
CA VAL A 36 10.47 3.16 5.63
C VAL A 36 10.63 4.40 4.78
N GLU A 37 11.68 4.42 3.96
CA GLU A 37 11.86 5.51 3.00
C GLU A 37 11.11 5.17 1.74
N ALA A 38 10.22 6.06 1.34
CA ALA A 38 9.50 5.93 0.08
C ALA A 38 10.21 6.82 -0.92
N VAL A 39 10.62 6.24 -2.04
CA VAL A 39 11.44 6.96 -3.02
C VAL A 39 10.70 7.06 -4.34
N ALA A 40 10.47 8.28 -4.80
CA ALA A 40 9.71 8.53 -6.02
C ALA A 40 10.31 7.79 -7.19
N GLY A 41 9.47 7.05 -7.91
CA GLY A 41 9.89 6.29 -9.07
C GLY A 41 10.66 5.02 -8.75
N ARG A 42 10.86 4.70 -7.47
CA ARG A 42 11.63 3.51 -7.10
C ARG A 42 10.91 2.56 -6.18
N GLY A 43 10.16 3.05 -5.21
CA GLY A 43 9.43 2.22 -4.28
C GLY A 43 9.88 2.42 -2.85
N LEU A 44 9.60 1.44 -2.00
CA LEU A 44 9.99 1.48 -0.59
C LEU A 44 11.33 0.79 -0.43
N GLU A 45 12.25 1.45 0.24
CA GLU A 45 13.57 0.85 0.45
C GLU A 45 13.44 -0.44 1.24
N GLY A 46 14.12 -1.47 0.78
CA GLY A 46 14.08 -2.78 1.41
C GLY A 46 13.03 -3.71 0.84
N ASP A 47 12.15 -3.21 -0.02
CA ASP A 47 11.11 -4.04 -0.61
C ASP A 47 11.56 -4.52 -1.99
N ARG A 48 11.04 -5.67 -2.42
CA ARG A 48 11.43 -6.27 -3.70
C ARG A 48 11.06 -5.41 -4.90
N TYR A 49 10.09 -4.54 -4.73
CA TYR A 49 9.69 -3.64 -5.82
C TYR A 49 10.53 -2.37 -5.87
N TYR A 50 11.49 -2.23 -4.95
CA TYR A 50 12.36 -1.07 -4.97
C TYR A 50 13.25 -1.16 -6.20
N ARG A 51 13.15 -0.20 -7.09
CA ARG A 51 13.81 -0.27 -8.37
C ARG A 51 15.11 0.49 -8.38
N GLY A 52 16.15 -0.15 -8.88
CA GLY A 52 17.39 0.56 -9.13
C GLY A 52 17.24 1.38 -10.37
N GLU A 53 18.17 2.31 -10.53
CA GLU A 53 18.13 3.19 -11.66
C GLU A 53 18.21 2.42 -12.95
N GLY A 54 17.31 2.63 -13.86
CA GLY A 54 17.32 2.02 -15.17
C GLY A 54 16.87 0.58 -15.26
N ILE A 55 16.61 -0.06 -14.14
CA ILE A 55 16.31 -1.48 -14.16
C ILE A 55 14.95 -1.80 -14.75
N TYR A 56 13.98 -0.97 -14.52
CA TYR A 56 12.62 -1.24 -14.94
C TYR A 56 12.16 -0.44 -16.12
N ASN A 57 13.08 0.17 -16.82
CA ASN A 57 12.70 0.98 -17.96
C ASN A 57 12.09 0.18 -19.08
N GLU A 58 12.44 -1.09 -19.18
CA GLU A 58 11.85 -1.91 -20.21
C GLU A 58 10.53 -2.52 -19.78
N ARG A 59 10.04 -2.18 -18.61
CA ARG A 59 8.77 -2.68 -18.13
C ARG A 59 7.68 -1.64 -18.28
N ASP A 60 7.73 -0.88 -19.35
CA ASP A 60 6.78 0.19 -19.56
C ASP A 60 5.36 -0.30 -19.77
N ASP A 61 5.22 -1.56 -20.12
CA ASP A 61 3.90 -2.13 -20.36
C ASP A 61 3.14 -2.39 -19.04
N LEU A 62 3.81 -2.26 -17.89
CA LEU A 62 3.17 -2.50 -16.61
C LEU A 62 2.80 -1.19 -15.95
N ASP A 63 1.66 -1.19 -15.30
CA ASP A 63 1.26 -0.03 -14.52
C ASP A 63 2.24 0.17 -13.39
N PRO A 64 2.61 1.39 -13.09
CA PRO A 64 3.52 1.63 -11.99
C PRO A 64 2.88 1.22 -10.68
N SER A 65 3.62 0.49 -9.88
CA SER A 65 3.15 0.12 -8.55
C SER A 65 4.39 0.11 -7.67
N ASP A 66 4.59 1.20 -6.97
CA ASP A 66 5.75 1.35 -6.09
C ASP A 66 5.42 0.91 -4.68
N VAL A 67 4.15 0.95 -4.31
CA VAL A 67 3.71 0.64 -2.96
C VAL A 67 2.26 0.14 -3.03
N THR A 68 1.93 -0.78 -2.14
CA THR A 68 0.56 -1.29 -2.04
C THR A 68 0.02 -0.99 -0.65
N LEU A 69 -1.25 -0.64 -0.57
CA LEU A 69 -1.89 -0.28 0.68
C LEU A 69 -3.15 -1.12 0.87
N ILE A 70 -3.50 -1.39 2.12
CA ILE A 70 -4.75 -2.09 2.43
C ILE A 70 -5.35 -1.49 3.70
N GLU A 71 -6.68 -1.49 3.77
CA GLU A 71 -7.38 -0.99 4.95
C GLU A 71 -7.42 -2.08 6.01
N VAL A 72 -7.08 -1.73 7.25
CA VAL A 72 -7.17 -2.68 8.34
C VAL A 72 -8.63 -3.12 8.52
N GLU A 73 -9.58 -2.24 8.18
CA GLU A 73 -10.99 -2.57 8.25
C GLU A 73 -11.34 -3.71 7.30
N ALA A 74 -10.64 -3.79 6.16
CA ALA A 74 -10.86 -4.90 5.23
C ALA A 74 -10.37 -6.21 5.82
N LEU A 75 -9.27 -6.16 6.55
CA LEU A 75 -8.75 -7.37 7.21
C LEU A 75 -9.67 -7.80 8.33
N GLU A 76 -10.22 -6.83 9.06
CA GLU A 76 -11.17 -7.12 10.13
C GLU A 76 -12.44 -7.73 9.55
N ALA A 77 -12.92 -7.20 8.43
CA ALA A 77 -14.10 -7.72 7.78
C ALA A 77 -13.87 -9.11 7.22
N ALA A 78 -12.68 -9.39 6.71
CA ALA A 78 -12.35 -10.72 6.21
C ALA A 78 -12.42 -11.74 7.34
N ALA A 79 -11.95 -11.38 8.53
CA ALA A 79 -12.00 -12.26 9.67
C ALA A 79 -13.47 -12.48 10.10
N GLU A 80 -14.25 -11.43 10.10
CA GLU A 80 -15.63 -11.52 10.56
C GLU A 80 -16.52 -12.25 9.57
N ASP A 81 -16.38 -11.93 8.29
CA ASP A 81 -17.29 -12.46 7.27
C ASP A 81 -16.91 -13.87 6.81
N TYR A 82 -15.61 -14.17 6.78
CA TYR A 82 -15.12 -15.41 6.20
C TYR A 82 -14.30 -16.25 7.17
N GLY A 83 -14.05 -15.74 8.38
CA GLY A 83 -13.18 -16.44 9.32
C GLY A 83 -11.74 -16.49 8.88
N VAL A 84 -11.33 -15.59 8.00
CA VAL A 84 -9.96 -15.57 7.47
C VAL A 84 -9.15 -14.52 8.22
N GLU A 85 -8.13 -14.99 8.96
CA GLU A 85 -7.26 -14.08 9.70
C GLU A 85 -5.86 -14.18 9.11
N PHE A 86 -5.36 -13.04 8.63
CA PHE A 86 -4.03 -13.01 8.06
C PHE A 86 -3.01 -12.73 9.14
N ASP A 87 -1.92 -13.48 9.14
CA ASP A 87 -0.78 -13.16 9.99
C ASP A 87 -0.24 -11.80 9.56
N PRO A 88 0.46 -11.08 10.44
CA PRO A 88 0.97 -9.75 10.08
C PRO A 88 1.76 -9.79 8.78
N GLY A 89 1.35 -8.98 7.82
CA GLY A 89 2.01 -8.87 6.54
C GLY A 89 1.73 -9.97 5.54
N SER A 90 1.04 -11.04 5.93
CA SER A 90 0.83 -12.17 5.03
C SER A 90 -0.09 -11.83 3.87
N HIS A 91 -0.87 -10.76 3.99
CA HIS A 91 -1.69 -10.28 2.89
C HIS A 91 -0.84 -9.65 1.77
N ARG A 92 0.44 -9.46 2.02
CA ARG A 92 1.44 -9.02 1.05
C ARG A 92 1.30 -7.54 0.63
N ARG A 93 0.51 -6.74 1.34
CA ARG A 93 0.46 -5.31 1.10
C ARG A 93 1.45 -4.61 2.01
N ASN A 94 2.02 -3.51 1.52
CA ASN A 94 3.09 -2.82 2.25
C ASN A 94 2.59 -2.00 3.43
N VAL A 95 1.57 -1.19 3.21
CA VAL A 95 1.09 -0.24 4.22
C VAL A 95 -0.35 -0.56 4.58
N THR A 96 -0.59 -0.81 5.86
CA THR A 96 -1.94 -1.05 6.35
C THR A 96 -2.43 0.26 6.96
N THR A 97 -3.61 0.70 6.57
CA THR A 97 -4.16 1.97 7.00
C THR A 97 -5.42 1.77 7.82
N ARG A 98 -5.81 2.81 8.56
CA ARG A 98 -7.08 2.84 9.27
C ARG A 98 -7.78 4.14 8.95
N GLY A 99 -9.06 4.05 8.63
CA GLY A 99 -9.87 5.24 8.40
C GLY A 99 -9.63 5.91 7.05
N VAL A 100 -9.13 5.17 6.07
CA VAL A 100 -8.83 5.70 4.75
C VAL A 100 -9.66 4.96 3.71
N ALA A 101 -10.44 5.67 2.92
CA ALA A 101 -11.28 5.06 1.89
C ALA A 101 -10.44 4.82 0.63
N LEU A 102 -9.60 3.80 0.67
CA LEU A 102 -8.63 3.56 -0.40
C LEU A 102 -9.24 3.36 -1.77
N ASN A 103 -10.41 2.70 -1.84
CA ASN A 103 -11.03 2.45 -3.13
C ASN A 103 -11.40 3.74 -3.87
N HIS A 104 -11.54 4.83 -3.15
CA HIS A 104 -11.89 6.11 -3.75
C HIS A 104 -10.66 6.90 -4.20
N LEU A 105 -9.47 6.34 -4.03
CA LEU A 105 -8.23 7.08 -4.30
C LEU A 105 -7.54 6.66 -5.58
N VAL A 106 -8.19 5.84 -6.40
CA VAL A 106 -7.64 5.51 -7.73
C VAL A 106 -7.63 6.80 -8.55
N GLY A 107 -6.47 7.14 -9.08
CA GLY A 107 -6.30 8.38 -9.86
C GLY A 107 -6.09 9.62 -9.03
N GLU A 108 -6.08 9.50 -7.72
CA GLU A 108 -5.96 10.65 -6.82
C GLU A 108 -4.60 10.66 -6.14
N ARG A 109 -4.11 11.84 -5.85
CA ARG A 109 -2.89 11.99 -5.07
C ARG A 109 -3.27 12.23 -3.63
N PHE A 110 -2.50 11.63 -2.72
CA PHE A 110 -2.73 11.81 -1.30
C PHE A 110 -1.43 11.65 -0.55
N ARG A 111 -1.41 12.12 0.68
CA ARG A 111 -0.21 12.10 1.49
C ARG A 111 -0.22 10.92 2.44
N VAL A 112 0.90 10.22 2.52
CA VAL A 112 1.09 9.13 3.48
C VAL A 112 2.36 9.47 4.24
N GLY A 113 2.23 9.92 5.49
CA GLY A 113 3.37 10.39 6.26
C GLY A 113 4.07 11.53 5.54
N GLY A 114 5.34 11.39 5.27
CA GLY A 114 6.12 12.40 4.58
C GLY A 114 6.13 12.26 3.06
N ALA A 115 5.47 11.24 2.52
CA ALA A 115 5.48 10.98 1.09
C ALA A 115 4.16 11.36 0.45
N VAL A 116 4.17 11.59 -0.86
CA VAL A 116 2.95 11.80 -1.64
C VAL A 116 2.87 10.66 -2.64
N VAL A 117 1.71 10.01 -2.70
CA VAL A 117 1.50 8.90 -3.61
C VAL A 117 0.28 9.16 -4.47
N GLU A 118 0.18 8.41 -5.56
CA GLU A 118 -0.97 8.49 -6.45
C GLU A 118 -1.50 7.09 -6.68
N GLY A 119 -2.80 6.89 -6.45
CA GLY A 119 -3.42 5.59 -6.68
C GLY A 119 -3.43 5.26 -8.16
N THR A 120 -2.99 4.06 -8.50
CA THR A 120 -2.94 3.63 -9.90
C THR A 120 -3.97 2.58 -10.24
N GLY A 121 -4.49 1.87 -9.25
CA GLY A 121 -5.51 0.86 -9.49
C GLY A 121 -5.82 0.11 -8.20
N LEU A 122 -6.86 -0.68 -8.25
CA LEU A 122 -7.20 -1.52 -7.09
C LEU A 122 -6.27 -2.73 -7.08
N CYS A 123 -5.81 -3.08 -5.88
CA CYS A 123 -4.93 -4.21 -5.70
C CYS A 123 -5.77 -5.43 -5.40
N GLU A 124 -6.09 -6.19 -6.44
CA GLU A 124 -6.99 -7.33 -6.26
C GLU A 124 -6.25 -8.52 -5.67
N PRO A 125 -6.90 -9.28 -4.81
CA PRO A 125 -6.29 -10.49 -4.29
C PRO A 125 -6.22 -11.55 -5.37
N CYS A 126 -5.29 -12.48 -5.23
CA CYS A 126 -5.12 -13.53 -6.21
C CYS A 126 -4.73 -14.84 -5.53
N GLY A 127 -4.78 -15.92 -6.31
CA GLY A 127 -4.43 -17.23 -5.78
C GLY A 127 -3.00 -17.33 -5.30
N TYR A 128 -2.10 -16.56 -5.90
CA TYR A 128 -0.72 -16.53 -5.47
C TYR A 128 -0.60 -15.96 -4.04
N MET A 129 -1.31 -14.85 -3.79
CA MET A 129 -1.34 -14.26 -2.46
C MET A 129 -1.95 -15.26 -1.46
N GLU A 130 -3.05 -15.91 -1.86
CA GLU A 130 -3.72 -16.88 -1.02
C GLU A 130 -2.79 -18.03 -0.65
N SER A 131 -2.02 -18.49 -1.62
CA SER A 131 -1.07 -19.57 -1.42
C SER A 131 0.04 -19.16 -0.46
N LEU A 132 0.58 -17.95 -0.63
CA LEU A 132 1.65 -17.46 0.23
C LEU A 132 1.16 -17.23 1.64
N ALA A 133 -0.08 -16.78 1.79
CA ALA A 133 -0.64 -16.51 3.11
C ALA A 133 -1.07 -17.77 3.83
N GLY A 134 -1.21 -18.88 3.10
CA GLY A 134 -1.64 -20.14 3.71
C GLY A 134 -3.09 -20.09 4.15
N GLN A 135 -3.91 -19.24 3.54
CA GLN A 135 -5.31 -19.07 3.92
C GLN A 135 -6.21 -19.42 2.75
N ALA A 136 -6.90 -20.55 2.84
CA ALA A 136 -7.93 -20.88 1.87
C ALA A 136 -8.99 -19.78 1.97
N ASP A 137 -9.57 -19.39 0.89
CA ASP A 137 -10.58 -18.33 0.83
C ASP A 137 -10.01 -16.93 1.06
N GLY A 138 -8.69 -16.78 1.15
CA GLY A 138 -8.10 -15.48 1.37
C GLY A 138 -8.44 -14.50 0.25
N ALA A 139 -8.40 -14.98 -1.00
CA ALA A 139 -8.71 -14.11 -2.14
C ALA A 139 -10.17 -13.70 -2.11
N ALA A 140 -11.08 -14.64 -1.81
CA ALA A 140 -12.50 -14.34 -1.76
C ALA A 140 -12.81 -13.35 -0.64
N ALA A 141 -12.15 -13.52 0.50
CA ALA A 141 -12.39 -12.65 1.65
C ALA A 141 -11.98 -11.21 1.39
N LEU A 142 -11.03 -10.99 0.49
CA LEU A 142 -10.56 -9.65 0.17
C LEU A 142 -11.08 -9.15 -1.17
N GLU A 143 -12.00 -9.85 -1.80
CA GLU A 143 -12.55 -9.41 -3.07
C GLU A 143 -13.19 -8.04 -2.91
N HIS A 144 -12.86 -7.11 -3.79
CA HIS A 144 -13.34 -5.73 -3.78
C HIS A 144 -12.81 -4.91 -2.59
N ARG A 145 -11.95 -5.49 -1.77
CA ARG A 145 -11.34 -4.75 -0.65
C ARG A 145 -9.89 -5.17 -0.46
N GLY A 146 -9.25 -5.56 -1.55
CA GLY A 146 -7.86 -6.03 -1.52
C GLY A 146 -6.82 -4.94 -1.43
N GLY A 147 -7.22 -3.67 -1.51
CA GLY A 147 -6.30 -2.56 -1.34
C GLY A 147 -6.07 -1.76 -2.60
N LEU A 148 -5.04 -0.94 -2.56
CA LEU A 148 -4.74 0.03 -3.61
C LEU A 148 -3.28 -0.11 -4.03
N ASP A 149 -3.06 -0.14 -5.34
CA ASP A 149 -1.72 0.01 -5.89
C ASP A 149 -1.48 1.48 -6.07
N ALA A 150 -0.27 1.94 -5.78
CA ALA A 150 0.05 3.35 -5.91
C ALA A 150 1.50 3.53 -6.34
N ARG A 151 1.77 4.69 -6.92
CA ARG A 151 3.14 5.08 -7.23
C ARG A 151 3.53 6.22 -6.32
N ILE A 152 4.80 6.33 -6.01
CA ILE A 152 5.30 7.38 -5.15
C ILE A 152 5.63 8.58 -6.02
N VAL A 153 4.97 9.70 -5.73
CA VAL A 153 5.15 10.94 -6.50
C VAL A 153 6.25 11.79 -5.88
N ASP A 154 6.19 11.96 -4.57
CA ASP A 154 7.23 12.71 -3.84
C ASP A 154 7.80 11.82 -2.76
N SER A 155 9.11 11.76 -2.69
CA SER A 155 9.81 10.93 -1.71
C SER A 155 9.61 11.45 -0.30
N GLY A 156 9.65 10.55 0.66
CA GLY A 156 9.55 10.91 2.07
C GLY A 156 9.55 9.69 2.94
N THR A 157 9.59 9.89 4.23
CA THR A 157 9.56 8.80 5.19
C THR A 157 8.13 8.52 5.60
N ILE A 158 7.76 7.24 5.62
CA ILE A 158 6.45 6.80 6.10
C ILE A 158 6.69 6.03 7.38
N GLY A 159 6.02 6.40 8.46
CA GLY A 159 6.18 5.73 9.75
C GLY A 159 4.85 5.24 10.29
N VAL A 160 4.91 4.21 11.12
CA VAL A 160 3.73 3.72 11.82
C VAL A 160 3.22 4.85 12.72
N GLY A 161 1.93 5.13 12.64
CA GLY A 161 1.34 6.23 13.39
C GLY A 161 1.25 7.53 12.60
N ASP A 162 1.85 7.59 11.42
CA ASP A 162 1.77 8.79 10.59
C ASP A 162 0.36 8.97 10.04
N ASP A 163 0.04 10.20 9.70
CA ASP A 163 -1.26 10.52 9.11
C ASP A 163 -1.29 10.17 7.63
N VAL A 164 -2.47 9.79 7.17
CA VAL A 164 -2.80 9.70 5.75
C VAL A 164 -3.85 10.76 5.50
N VAL A 165 -3.59 11.66 4.55
CA VAL A 165 -4.46 12.83 4.32
C VAL A 165 -4.92 12.85 2.87
N TRP A 166 -6.23 12.97 2.64
CA TRP A 166 -6.79 13.01 1.28
C TRP A 166 -8.03 13.87 1.18
#